data_3b02e216ddfbce8310df1c50d919baf7
#
_entry.id   3b02e216ddfbce8310df1c50d919baf7
#
_cell.length_a   1.000
_cell.length_b   1.000
_cell.length_c   1.000
_cell.angle_alpha   90.00
_cell.angle_beta   90.00
_cell.angle_gamma   90.00
#
_symmetry.space_group_name_H-M   'P 1'
#
loop_
_entity.id
_entity.type
_entity.pdbx_description
1 polymer ?
#
loop_
_entity_poly.entity_id
_entity_poly.type
_entity_poly.pdbx_seq_one_letter_code
_entity_poly.pdbx_strand_id
1 'polypeptide(L)'
;MSALYEKGLKKLEEVDAEAGEAVLASLADICPDMARYIVEFGFGEIMSRPGLDLRSREIATVAALTALGTARPQLQVHIHGMLNVGCSRTEVTETILQMGLYAGFPAALNGLFAAEEVFKARDAMGKAS
;
A
#
# COMPACT_ATOMS: atom_id res chain seq x y z
N MET A 1 4.13 8.10 -23.36
CA MET A 1 3.39 7.29 -22.37
C MET A 1 1.92 7.24 -22.77
N SER A 2 1.27 6.11 -22.51
CA SER A 2 -0.15 5.99 -22.80
C SER A 2 -1.01 6.83 -21.84
N ALA A 3 -2.25 7.14 -22.25
CA ALA A 3 -3.20 7.81 -21.37
C ALA A 3 -3.50 6.98 -20.12
N LEU A 4 -3.50 5.66 -20.26
CA LEU A 4 -3.69 4.75 -19.11
C LEU A 4 -2.52 4.82 -18.14
N TYR A 5 -1.29 4.91 -18.64
CA TYR A 5 -0.10 5.08 -17.81
C TYR A 5 -0.17 6.40 -17.02
N GLU A 6 -0.53 7.49 -17.69
CA GLU A 6 -0.66 8.79 -17.03
C GLU A 6 -1.72 8.79 -15.94
N LYS A 7 -2.86 8.15 -16.22
CA LYS A 7 -3.94 7.96 -15.24
C LYS A 7 -3.47 7.16 -14.04
N GLY A 8 -2.76 6.07 -14.30
CA GLY A 8 -2.23 5.20 -13.25
C GLY A 8 -1.17 5.90 -12.39
N LEU A 9 -0.27 6.63 -13.02
CA LEU A 9 0.77 7.38 -12.31
C LEU A 9 0.16 8.42 -11.37
N LYS A 10 -0.86 9.13 -11.84
CA LYS A 10 -1.58 10.09 -11.01
C LYS A 10 -2.24 9.43 -9.80
N LYS A 11 -2.86 8.28 -10.01
CA LYS A 11 -3.49 7.52 -8.91
C LYS A 11 -2.44 7.01 -7.92
N LEU A 12 -1.31 6.50 -8.41
CA LEU A 12 -0.20 6.06 -7.58
C LEU A 12 0.31 7.20 -6.69
N GLU A 13 0.42 8.39 -7.23
CA GLU A 13 0.85 9.58 -6.49
C GLU A 13 -0.13 9.95 -5.37
N GLU A 14 -1.43 9.72 -5.56
CA GLU A 14 -2.43 9.96 -4.51
C GLU A 14 -2.25 9.01 -3.33
N VAL A 15 -1.77 7.79 -3.58
CA VAL A 15 -1.53 6.79 -2.52
C VAL A 15 -0.18 7.03 -1.84
N ASP A 16 0.89 7.03 -2.61
CA ASP A 16 2.24 7.27 -2.08
C ASP A 16 3.21 7.59 -3.23
N ALA A 17 3.39 8.88 -3.51
CA ALA A 17 4.24 9.33 -4.60
C ALA A 17 5.70 8.87 -4.41
N GLU A 18 6.23 9.02 -3.21
CA GLU A 18 7.64 8.70 -2.90
C GLU A 18 7.92 7.20 -3.02
N ALA A 19 7.11 6.37 -2.38
CA ALA A 19 7.27 4.92 -2.45
C ALA A 19 7.01 4.39 -3.86
N GLY A 20 6.03 4.96 -4.56
CA GLY A 20 5.75 4.62 -5.95
C GLY A 20 6.94 4.87 -6.86
N GLU A 21 7.55 6.05 -6.75
CA GLU A 21 8.76 6.39 -7.50
C GLU A 21 9.90 5.43 -7.22
N ALA A 22 10.12 5.09 -5.94
CA ALA A 22 11.17 4.17 -5.54
C ALA A 22 10.96 2.76 -6.12
N VAL A 23 9.73 2.26 -6.11
CA VAL A 23 9.40 0.95 -6.70
C VAL A 23 9.64 0.95 -8.20
N LEU A 24 9.18 1.97 -8.92
CA LEU A 24 9.37 2.05 -10.36
C LEU A 24 10.85 2.12 -10.71
N ALA A 25 11.64 2.90 -9.98
CA ALA A 25 13.08 3.00 -10.18
C ALA A 25 13.78 1.66 -9.93
N SER A 26 13.37 0.90 -8.92
CA SER A 26 13.96 -0.40 -8.60
C SER A 26 13.73 -1.45 -9.69
N LEU A 27 12.70 -1.28 -10.52
CA LEU A 27 12.33 -2.22 -11.58
C LEU A 27 12.91 -1.86 -12.94
N ALA A 28 13.48 -0.66 -13.09
CA ALA A 28 13.90 -0.14 -14.38
C ALA A 28 14.93 -1.05 -15.10
N ASP A 29 15.86 -1.65 -14.36
CA ASP A 29 16.88 -2.52 -14.91
C ASP A 29 16.48 -4.00 -14.96
N ILE A 30 15.66 -4.43 -13.99
CA ILE A 30 15.28 -5.84 -13.84
C ILE A 30 14.14 -6.20 -14.80
N CYS A 31 13.07 -5.41 -14.77
CA CYS A 31 11.87 -5.68 -15.55
C CYS A 31 11.03 -4.42 -15.70
N PRO A 32 11.35 -3.56 -16.68
CA PRO A 32 10.57 -2.32 -16.87
C PRO A 32 9.11 -2.57 -17.23
N ASP A 33 8.79 -3.71 -17.82
CA ASP A 33 7.39 -4.08 -18.10
C ASP A 33 6.60 -4.28 -16.82
N MET A 34 7.22 -4.80 -15.75
CA MET A 34 6.53 -4.94 -14.45
C MET A 34 6.15 -3.57 -13.89
N ALA A 35 7.04 -2.59 -13.99
CA ALA A 35 6.72 -1.23 -13.59
C ALA A 35 5.53 -0.69 -14.38
N ARG A 36 5.50 -0.90 -15.69
CA ARG A 36 4.40 -0.50 -16.55
C ARG A 36 3.09 -1.18 -16.16
N TYR A 37 3.11 -2.48 -15.87
CA TYR A 37 1.91 -3.22 -15.44
C TYR A 37 1.37 -2.71 -14.11
N ILE A 38 2.26 -2.41 -13.17
CA ILE A 38 1.85 -1.83 -11.88
C ILE A 38 1.10 -0.50 -12.12
N VAL A 39 1.68 0.37 -12.92
CA VAL A 39 1.09 1.69 -13.18
C VAL A 39 -0.18 1.58 -14.01
N GLU A 40 -0.13 0.91 -15.16
CA GLU A 40 -1.25 0.85 -16.09
C GLU A 40 -2.39 -0.04 -15.56
N PHE A 41 -2.10 -1.28 -15.23
CA PHE A 41 -3.12 -2.21 -14.78
C PHE A 41 -3.48 -2.00 -13.32
N GLY A 42 -2.49 -1.98 -12.44
CA GLY A 42 -2.73 -1.85 -10.99
C GLY A 42 -3.43 -0.55 -10.64
N PHE A 43 -2.84 0.56 -10.97
CA PHE A 43 -3.36 1.88 -10.60
C PHE A 43 -4.28 2.50 -11.65
N GLY A 44 -3.96 2.31 -12.93
CA GLY A 44 -4.77 2.87 -14.02
C GLY A 44 -6.11 2.18 -14.20
N GLU A 45 -6.11 0.85 -14.16
CA GLU A 45 -7.34 0.06 -14.33
C GLU A 45 -8.03 -0.22 -13.00
N ILE A 46 -7.34 -0.86 -12.05
CA ILE A 46 -8.00 -1.39 -10.84
C ILE A 46 -8.21 -0.30 -9.78
N MET A 47 -7.14 0.35 -9.33
CA MET A 47 -7.24 1.32 -8.22
C MET A 47 -8.00 2.59 -8.60
N SER A 48 -8.18 2.84 -9.89
CA SER A 48 -8.93 4.01 -10.39
C SER A 48 -10.42 3.73 -10.61
N ARG A 49 -10.89 2.50 -10.37
CA ARG A 49 -12.30 2.16 -10.56
C ARG A 49 -13.17 2.87 -9.51
N PRO A 50 -14.36 3.38 -9.90
CA PRO A 50 -15.21 4.15 -8.97
C PRO A 50 -16.02 3.29 -7.99
N GLY A 51 -16.05 1.97 -8.17
CA GLY A 51 -16.89 1.08 -7.36
C GLY A 51 -16.52 0.98 -5.89
N LEU A 52 -15.26 1.25 -5.55
CA LEU A 52 -14.78 1.42 -4.18
C LEU A 52 -13.93 2.68 -4.13
N ASP A 53 -14.04 3.43 -3.05
CA ASP A 53 -13.16 4.58 -2.86
C ASP A 53 -11.73 4.14 -2.55
N LEU A 54 -10.80 5.06 -2.65
CA LEU A 54 -9.38 4.77 -2.49
C LEU A 54 -9.04 4.34 -1.06
N ARG A 55 -9.70 4.92 -0.08
CA ARG A 55 -9.55 4.58 1.33
C ARG A 55 -9.91 3.11 1.58
N SER A 56 -11.06 2.67 1.06
CA SER A 56 -11.52 1.27 1.17
C SER A 56 -10.57 0.31 0.44
N ARG A 57 -10.06 0.71 -0.73
CA ARG A 57 -9.10 -0.10 -1.48
C ARG A 57 -7.81 -0.30 -0.71
N GLU A 58 -7.29 0.73 -0.04
CA GLU A 58 -6.07 0.59 0.75
C GLU A 58 -6.28 -0.25 2.01
N ILE A 59 -7.44 -0.17 2.65
CA ILE A 59 -7.80 -1.08 3.75
C ILE A 59 -7.77 -2.53 3.28
N ALA A 60 -8.41 -2.81 2.14
CA ALA A 60 -8.41 -4.16 1.56
C ALA A 60 -7.00 -4.63 1.19
N THR A 61 -6.16 -3.74 0.69
CA THR A 61 -4.77 -4.04 0.33
C THR A 61 -3.96 -4.41 1.58
N VAL A 62 -4.04 -3.62 2.63
CA VAL A 62 -3.34 -3.91 3.89
C VAL A 62 -3.81 -5.23 4.49
N ALA A 63 -5.11 -5.49 4.47
CA ALA A 63 -5.66 -6.77 4.93
C ALA A 63 -5.08 -7.95 4.13
N ALA A 64 -5.09 -7.85 2.81
CA ALA A 64 -4.58 -8.92 1.93
C ALA A 64 -3.10 -9.17 2.14
N LEU A 65 -2.28 -8.12 2.21
CA LEU A 65 -0.83 -8.24 2.38
C LEU A 65 -0.45 -8.77 3.76
N THR A 66 -1.21 -8.41 4.79
CA THR A 66 -1.07 -8.99 6.14
C THR A 66 -1.34 -10.50 6.09
N ALA A 67 -2.44 -10.90 5.45
CA ALA A 67 -2.86 -12.29 5.37
C ALA A 67 -1.86 -13.16 4.59
N LEU A 68 -1.24 -12.62 3.55
CA LEU A 68 -0.21 -13.34 2.78
C LEU A 68 1.00 -13.72 3.65
N GLY A 69 1.37 -12.88 4.61
CA GLY A 69 2.44 -13.14 5.57
C GLY A 69 3.86 -13.03 5.01
N THR A 70 4.02 -12.96 3.70
CA THR A 70 5.34 -12.94 3.03
C THR A 70 5.65 -11.62 2.33
N ALA A 71 4.74 -10.66 2.37
CA ALA A 71 4.82 -9.41 1.60
C ALA A 71 5.11 -8.21 2.52
N ARG A 72 6.07 -8.34 3.45
CA ARG A 72 6.36 -7.29 4.43
C ARG A 72 6.74 -5.93 3.79
N PRO A 73 7.64 -5.87 2.79
CA PRO A 73 7.97 -4.58 2.17
C PRO A 73 6.77 -3.90 1.53
N GLN A 74 5.94 -4.65 0.81
CA GLN A 74 4.73 -4.14 0.17
C GLN A 74 3.69 -3.73 1.22
N LEU A 75 3.57 -4.50 2.31
CA LEU A 75 2.68 -4.15 3.42
C LEU A 75 3.05 -2.79 4.01
N GLN A 76 4.32 -2.54 4.26
CA GLN A 76 4.78 -1.26 4.81
C GLN A 76 4.49 -0.10 3.87
N VAL A 77 4.72 -0.27 2.57
CA VAL A 77 4.36 0.73 1.55
C VAL A 77 2.86 1.05 1.63
N HIS A 78 2.01 0.04 1.71
CA HIS A 78 0.56 0.24 1.72
C HIS A 78 0.01 0.67 3.08
N ILE A 79 0.70 0.43 4.19
CA ILE A 79 0.36 1.07 5.46
C ILE A 79 0.56 2.58 5.35
N HIS A 80 1.69 3.03 4.78
CA HIS A 80 1.87 4.44 4.45
C HIS A 80 0.76 4.94 3.53
N GLY A 81 0.44 4.19 2.49
CA GLY A 81 -0.64 4.51 1.55
C GLY A 81 -1.99 4.66 2.24
N MET A 82 -2.32 3.73 3.15
CA MET A 82 -3.55 3.76 3.91
C MET A 82 -3.66 5.05 4.74
N LEU A 83 -2.58 5.44 5.41
CA LEU A 83 -2.52 6.69 6.17
C LEU A 83 -2.59 7.93 5.26
N ASN A 84 -1.94 7.89 4.10
CA ASN A 84 -1.93 8.99 3.13
C ASN A 84 -3.32 9.27 2.55
N VAL A 85 -4.17 8.25 2.42
CA VAL A 85 -5.52 8.41 1.87
C VAL A 85 -6.58 8.69 2.96
N GLY A 86 -6.15 8.93 4.19
CA GLY A 86 -7.03 9.43 5.25
C GLY A 86 -7.42 8.43 6.32
N CYS A 87 -6.86 7.23 6.31
CA CYS A 87 -7.09 6.28 7.40
C CYS A 87 -6.29 6.67 8.65
N SER A 88 -6.80 6.32 9.81
CA SER A 88 -6.11 6.52 11.09
C SER A 88 -5.19 5.34 11.40
N ARG A 89 -4.27 5.56 12.34
CA ARG A 89 -3.42 4.48 12.86
C ARG A 89 -4.26 3.39 13.52
N THR A 90 -5.33 3.77 14.20
CA THR A 90 -6.28 2.82 14.78
C THR A 90 -6.91 1.95 13.70
N GLU A 91 -7.32 2.53 12.59
CA GLU A 91 -7.87 1.76 11.47
C GLU A 91 -6.85 0.78 10.88
N VAL A 92 -5.58 1.16 10.84
CA VAL A 92 -4.50 0.25 10.42
C VAL A 92 -4.39 -0.94 11.36
N THR A 93 -4.28 -0.69 12.67
CA THR A 93 -4.13 -1.77 13.65
C THR A 93 -5.36 -2.66 13.74
N GLU A 94 -6.56 -2.10 13.64
CA GLU A 94 -7.80 -2.89 13.64
C GLU A 94 -7.91 -3.77 12.39
N THR A 95 -7.51 -3.28 11.24
CA THR A 95 -7.46 -4.08 10.00
C THR A 95 -6.54 -5.28 10.16
N ILE A 96 -5.34 -5.05 10.67
CA ILE A 96 -4.34 -6.10 10.86
C ILE A 96 -4.79 -7.11 11.92
N LEU A 97 -5.32 -6.62 13.05
CA LEU A 97 -5.84 -7.47 14.12
C LEU A 97 -6.92 -8.43 13.60
N GLN A 98 -7.84 -7.92 12.80
CA GLN A 98 -8.91 -8.74 12.21
C GLN A 98 -8.36 -9.88 11.36
N MET A 99 -7.23 -9.70 10.69
CA MET A 99 -6.61 -10.75 9.88
C MET A 99 -6.10 -11.92 10.72
N GLY A 100 -5.92 -11.74 12.01
CA GLY A 100 -5.63 -12.83 12.94
C GLY A 100 -6.70 -13.92 12.95
N LEU A 101 -7.96 -13.56 12.67
CA LEU A 101 -9.06 -14.53 12.59
C LEU A 101 -8.97 -15.42 11.35
N TYR A 102 -8.51 -14.88 10.23
CA TYR A 102 -8.58 -15.56 8.94
C TYR A 102 -7.24 -16.10 8.45
N ALA A 103 -6.14 -15.51 8.91
CA ALA A 103 -4.79 -15.87 8.46
C ALA A 103 -3.88 -16.38 9.60
N GLY A 104 -4.35 -16.30 10.85
CA GLY A 104 -3.60 -16.73 12.03
C GLY A 104 -2.85 -15.62 12.72
N PHE A 105 -2.59 -15.79 13.99
CA PHE A 105 -1.91 -14.79 14.81
C PHE A 105 -0.48 -14.50 14.36
N PRO A 106 0.33 -15.46 13.89
CA PRO A 106 1.66 -15.10 13.37
C PRO A 106 1.64 -14.07 12.25
N ALA A 107 0.70 -14.18 11.30
CA ALA A 107 0.56 -13.18 10.23
C ALA A 107 0.17 -11.81 10.80
N ALA A 108 -0.78 -11.79 11.73
CA ALA A 108 -1.21 -10.54 12.37
C ALA A 108 -0.09 -9.91 13.21
N LEU A 109 0.68 -10.71 13.95
CA LEU A 109 1.84 -10.23 14.70
C LEU A 109 2.87 -9.56 13.79
N ASN A 110 3.23 -10.23 12.70
CA ASN A 110 4.17 -9.68 11.72
C ASN A 110 3.63 -8.38 11.11
N GLY A 111 2.33 -8.33 10.85
CA GLY A 111 1.66 -7.13 10.36
C GLY A 111 1.74 -5.97 11.35
N LEU A 112 1.49 -6.24 12.62
CA LEU A 112 1.57 -5.21 13.67
C LEU A 112 3.00 -4.69 13.84
N PHE A 113 4.00 -5.56 13.76
CA PHE A 113 5.41 -5.12 13.81
C PHE A 113 5.77 -4.28 12.59
N ALA A 114 5.27 -4.63 11.42
CA ALA A 114 5.45 -3.82 10.22
C ALA A 114 4.80 -2.43 10.38
N ALA A 115 3.60 -2.38 10.94
CA ALA A 115 2.91 -1.13 11.22
C ALA A 115 3.66 -0.26 12.24
N GLU A 116 4.20 -0.87 13.29
CA GLU A 116 4.98 -0.16 14.29
C GLU A 116 6.17 0.57 13.66
N GLU A 117 6.90 -0.10 12.76
CA GLU A 117 8.03 0.52 12.06
C GLU A 117 7.58 1.70 11.19
N VAL A 118 6.45 1.57 10.51
CA VAL A 118 5.88 2.66 9.70
C VAL A 118 5.50 3.84 10.59
N PHE A 119 4.85 3.59 11.73
CA PHE A 119 4.44 4.64 12.66
C PHE A 119 5.66 5.39 13.22
N LYS A 120 6.71 4.66 13.59
CA LYS A 120 7.96 5.26 14.06
C LYS A 120 8.63 6.11 12.98
N ALA A 121 8.64 5.63 11.73
CA ALA A 121 9.20 6.39 10.62
C ALA A 121 8.42 7.69 10.38
N ARG A 122 7.08 7.62 10.45
CA ARG A 122 6.25 8.82 10.29
C ARG A 122 6.40 9.79 11.45
N ASP A 123 6.53 9.30 12.68
CA ASP A 123 6.81 10.14 13.84
C ASP A 123 8.13 10.88 13.67
N ALA A 124 9.17 10.20 13.17
CA ALA A 124 10.47 10.82 12.90
C ALA A 124 10.40 11.91 11.82
N MET A 125 9.45 11.81 10.89
CA MET A 125 9.20 12.83 9.88
C MET A 125 8.27 13.96 10.36
N GLY A 126 7.81 13.91 11.61
CA GLY A 126 6.88 14.89 12.17
C GLY A 126 5.44 14.72 11.70
N LYS A 127 5.07 13.56 11.17
CA LYS A 127 3.71 13.29 10.71
C LYS A 127 2.86 12.72 11.83
N ALA A 128 1.67 13.30 12.05
CA ALA A 128 0.73 12.86 13.09
C ALA A 128 0.00 11.58 12.72
N SER A 129 -0.17 11.33 11.43
CA SER A 129 -0.84 10.12 10.92
C SER A 129 0.12 9.17 10.26
#